data_80c9df94f996f4c00cc8165bfcc5a653
#
_entry.id   80c9df94f996f4c00cc8165bfcc5a653
#
_cell.length_a   1.000
_cell.length_b   1.000
_cell.length_c   1.000
_cell.angle_alpha   90.00
_cell.angle_beta   90.00
_cell.angle_gamma   90.00
#
_symmetry.space_group_name_H-M   'P 1'
#
loop_
_entity.id
_entity.type
_entity.pdbx_description
1 polymer ?
#
loop_
_entity_poly.entity_id
_entity_poly.type
_entity_poly.pdbx_seq_one_letter_code
_entity_poly.pdbx_strand_id
1 'polypeptide(L)'
;MRELVFFLEEESAKALLEGLLPRLVPPESPIHPRFVVFEGKRDLDRQLEKKLRGYLNPRARFIVVRDQDRADCREVKRSLVTICRRAGRPSTKVRIACRELEAFYLGDLQAVESALGVRGLAAKQNLPRFRNPDQLQSPSLELVKLTSRRYHKVAGSRAIAPHLNLQRPGSHSFRHLLQAIRASVGESG
;
A
#
# COMPACT_ATOMS: atom_id res chain seq x y z
N MET A 1 4.51 13.62 20.54
CA MET A 1 3.59 12.71 19.87
C MET A 1 4.33 12.02 18.71
N ARG A 2 4.27 10.69 18.60
CA ARG A 2 4.90 9.95 17.50
C ARG A 2 3.94 9.89 16.33
N GLU A 3 4.39 10.18 15.13
CA GLU A 3 3.58 10.11 13.92
C GLU A 3 4.15 9.07 12.94
N LEU A 4 3.29 8.27 12.38
CA LEU A 4 3.59 7.41 11.23
C LEU A 4 2.95 8.04 9.99
N VAL A 5 3.78 8.67 9.17
CA VAL A 5 3.35 9.48 8.04
C VAL A 5 3.49 8.68 6.75
N PHE A 6 2.40 8.54 6.05
CA PHE A 6 2.35 7.86 4.76
C PHE A 6 2.29 8.89 3.64
N PHE A 7 3.23 8.80 2.71
CA PHE A 7 3.23 9.54 1.44
C PHE A 7 2.70 8.61 0.35
N LEU A 8 1.53 8.93 -0.19
CA LEU A 8 0.73 8.02 -1.00
C LEU A 8 0.48 8.61 -2.39
N GLU A 9 0.67 7.80 -3.41
CA GLU A 9 0.45 8.22 -4.79
C GLU A 9 -0.99 8.66 -5.06
N GLU A 10 -1.99 7.96 -4.45
CA GLU A 10 -3.40 8.21 -4.71
C GLU A 10 -4.32 7.85 -3.52
N GLU A 11 -5.57 8.29 -3.59
CA GLU A 11 -6.59 8.11 -2.53
C GLU A 11 -6.95 6.63 -2.26
N SER A 12 -6.80 5.74 -3.24
CA SER A 12 -7.05 4.30 -3.04
C SER A 12 -6.07 3.68 -2.05
N ALA A 13 -4.80 4.11 -2.07
CA ALA A 13 -3.81 3.68 -1.10
C ALA A 13 -4.12 4.18 0.32
N LYS A 14 -4.66 5.41 0.46
CA LYS A 14 -5.15 5.90 1.75
C LYS A 14 -6.33 5.08 2.24
N ALA A 15 -7.33 4.82 1.39
CA ALA A 15 -8.50 4.02 1.73
C ALA A 15 -8.12 2.59 2.18
N LEU A 16 -7.12 1.96 1.54
CA LEU A 16 -6.54 0.71 1.98
C LEU A 16 -5.96 0.82 3.39
N LEU A 17 -5.09 1.81 3.63
CA LEU A 17 -4.41 1.96 4.91
C LEU A 17 -5.36 2.30 6.05
N GLU A 18 -6.39 3.09 5.81
CA GLU A 18 -7.44 3.38 6.80
C GLU A 18 -8.13 2.10 7.30
N GLY A 19 -8.33 1.10 6.43
CA GLY A 19 -8.88 -0.20 6.81
C GLY A 19 -7.87 -1.18 7.44
N LEU A 20 -6.56 -1.00 7.16
CA LEU A 20 -5.51 -1.89 7.69
C LEU A 20 -4.98 -1.44 9.05
N LEU A 21 -4.77 -0.13 9.25
CA LEU A 21 -4.06 0.41 10.41
C LEU A 21 -4.72 0.08 11.74
N PRO A 22 -6.07 0.09 11.89
CA PRO A 22 -6.71 -0.33 13.13
C PRO A 22 -6.39 -1.77 13.57
N ARG A 23 -5.96 -2.61 12.61
CA ARG A 23 -5.60 -4.02 12.82
C ARG A 23 -4.09 -4.23 12.99
N LEU A 24 -3.27 -3.21 12.73
CA LEU A 24 -1.81 -3.26 12.78
C LEU A 24 -1.22 -2.39 13.89
N VAL A 25 -1.92 -1.34 14.26
CA VAL A 25 -1.50 -0.39 15.31
C VAL A 25 -2.39 -0.64 16.54
N PRO A 26 -1.82 -1.09 17.66
CA PRO A 26 -2.60 -1.28 18.88
C PRO A 26 -3.32 0.01 19.30
N PRO A 27 -4.54 -0.07 19.87
CA PRO A 27 -5.29 1.12 20.28
C PRO A 27 -4.54 2.01 21.30
N GLU A 28 -3.74 1.39 22.17
CA GLU A 28 -2.90 2.04 23.17
C GLU A 28 -1.59 2.62 22.61
N SER A 29 -1.32 2.41 21.33
CA SER A 29 -0.09 2.87 20.70
C SER A 29 -0.02 4.40 20.69
N PRO A 30 1.12 5.00 21.09
CA PRO A 30 1.33 6.44 21.01
C PRO A 30 1.54 6.93 19.57
N ILE A 31 1.31 6.08 18.58
CA ILE A 31 1.57 6.37 17.17
C ILE A 31 0.28 6.82 16.48
N HIS A 32 0.33 8.01 15.89
CA HIS A 32 -0.77 8.59 15.14
C HIS A 32 -0.50 8.51 13.64
N PRO A 33 -1.33 7.78 12.86
CA PRO A 33 -1.22 7.75 11.42
C PRO A 33 -1.54 9.11 10.79
N ARG A 34 -0.74 9.53 9.82
CA ARG A 34 -0.97 10.71 8.97
C ARG A 34 -0.83 10.34 7.51
N PHE A 35 -1.63 10.94 6.66
CA PHE A 35 -1.61 10.69 5.23
C PHE A 35 -1.34 11.97 4.46
N VAL A 36 -0.39 11.91 3.55
CA VAL A 36 -0.11 12.93 2.52
C VAL A 36 -0.36 12.26 1.18
N VAL A 37 -1.46 12.59 0.55
CA VAL A 37 -1.88 12.01 -0.73
C VAL A 37 -1.50 12.97 -1.85
N PHE A 38 -0.98 12.43 -2.94
CA PHE A 38 -0.60 13.15 -4.15
C PHE A 38 -1.60 12.89 -5.28
N GLU A 39 -1.54 13.72 -6.31
CA GLU A 39 -2.34 13.58 -7.53
C GLU A 39 -1.63 12.67 -8.56
N GLY A 40 -1.22 11.49 -8.13
CA GLY A 40 -0.52 10.50 -8.94
C GLY A 40 1.01 10.62 -8.87
N LYS A 41 1.66 9.71 -9.61
CA LYS A 41 3.13 9.51 -9.55
C LYS A 41 3.97 10.76 -9.88
N ARG A 42 3.55 11.55 -10.87
CA ARG A 42 4.29 12.75 -11.27
C ARG A 42 4.28 13.80 -10.16
N ASP A 43 3.17 13.94 -9.50
CA ASP A 43 3.02 14.88 -8.40
C ASP A 43 3.81 14.40 -7.16
N LEU A 44 3.75 13.11 -6.85
CA LEU A 44 4.57 12.51 -5.81
C LEU A 44 6.06 12.73 -6.08
N ASP A 45 6.56 12.39 -7.27
CA ASP A 45 7.98 12.53 -7.62
C ASP A 45 8.45 13.99 -7.52
N ARG A 46 7.61 14.95 -7.90
CA ARG A 46 7.92 16.39 -7.88
C ARG A 46 7.92 16.97 -6.46
N GLN A 47 6.99 16.55 -5.61
CA GLN A 47 6.75 17.21 -4.33
C GLN A 47 7.32 16.46 -3.11
N LEU A 48 7.65 15.16 -3.22
CA LEU A 48 8.06 14.31 -2.12
C LEU A 48 9.24 14.91 -1.32
N GLU A 49 10.29 15.38 -2.02
CA GLU A 49 11.46 15.97 -1.37
C GLU A 49 11.09 17.18 -0.53
N LYS A 50 10.31 18.11 -1.09
CA LYS A 50 9.86 19.32 -0.38
C LYS A 50 9.02 18.99 0.84
N LYS A 51 8.06 18.04 0.70
CA LYS A 51 7.17 17.63 1.78
C LYS A 51 7.93 16.92 2.91
N LEU A 52 8.88 16.03 2.59
CA LEU A 52 9.72 15.36 3.58
C LEU A 52 10.64 16.33 4.32
N ARG A 53 11.29 17.26 3.59
CA ARG A 53 12.19 18.27 4.18
C ARG A 53 11.45 19.22 5.09
N GLY A 54 10.26 19.66 4.68
CA GLY A 54 9.42 20.59 5.45
C GLY A 54 8.64 19.96 6.58
N TYR A 55 8.76 18.65 6.83
CA TYR A 55 8.03 18.01 7.92
C TYR A 55 8.66 18.31 9.29
N LEU A 56 7.92 19.05 10.14
CA LEU A 56 8.49 19.65 11.35
C LEU A 56 8.65 18.68 12.52
N ASN A 57 7.83 17.60 12.61
CA ASN A 57 7.91 16.68 13.73
C ASN A 57 9.18 15.79 13.63
N PRO A 58 10.18 15.95 14.54
CA PRO A 58 11.41 15.15 14.48
C PRO A 58 11.20 13.67 14.85
N ARG A 59 10.08 13.36 15.52
CA ARG A 59 9.72 11.99 15.92
C ARG A 59 8.84 11.29 14.87
N ALA A 60 8.57 11.94 13.73
CA ALA A 60 7.82 11.33 12.65
C ALA A 60 8.64 10.25 11.95
N ARG A 61 7.97 9.14 11.62
CA ARG A 61 8.49 8.07 10.76
C ARG A 61 7.74 8.09 9.45
N PHE A 62 8.42 7.79 8.37
CA PHE A 62 7.89 7.97 7.03
C PHE A 62 7.84 6.66 6.25
N ILE A 63 6.71 6.42 5.60
CA ILE A 63 6.55 5.34 4.61
C ILE A 63 6.03 5.97 3.31
N VAL A 64 6.72 5.73 2.21
CA VAL A 64 6.28 6.09 0.86
C VAL A 64 5.70 4.84 0.21
N VAL A 65 4.48 4.95 -0.33
CA VAL A 65 3.83 3.87 -1.08
C VAL A 65 3.51 4.37 -2.48
N ARG A 66 3.97 3.64 -3.49
CA ARG A 66 3.78 3.98 -4.90
C ARG A 66 3.58 2.73 -5.74
N ASP A 67 2.77 2.83 -6.79
CA ASP A 67 2.63 1.80 -7.79
C ASP A 67 3.87 1.71 -8.70
N GLN A 68 4.23 0.50 -9.11
CA GLN A 68 5.32 0.27 -10.06
C GLN A 68 4.91 0.72 -11.46
N ASP A 69 3.67 0.51 -11.84
CA ASP A 69 3.17 0.62 -13.22
C ASP A 69 3.96 -0.27 -14.21
N ARG A 70 4.45 0.38 -15.30
CA ARG A 70 5.25 -0.30 -16.35
C ARG A 70 6.76 -0.12 -16.17
N ALA A 71 7.20 0.65 -15.16
CA ALA A 71 8.61 0.90 -14.92
C ALA A 71 9.28 -0.31 -14.23
N ASP A 72 10.61 -0.32 -14.19
CA ASP A 72 11.35 -1.28 -13.38
C ASP A 72 11.19 -0.95 -11.89
N CYS A 73 10.74 -1.94 -11.10
CA CYS A 73 10.46 -1.77 -9.68
C CYS A 73 11.71 -1.31 -8.89
N ARG A 74 12.90 -1.81 -9.25
CA ARG A 74 14.16 -1.47 -8.58
C ARG A 74 14.56 -0.04 -8.89
N GLU A 75 14.36 0.41 -10.12
CA GLU A 75 14.64 1.79 -10.53
C GLU A 75 13.70 2.79 -9.85
N VAL A 76 12.38 2.50 -9.85
CA VAL A 76 11.39 3.31 -9.14
C VAL A 76 11.78 3.44 -7.67
N LYS A 77 12.08 2.32 -7.01
CA LYS A 77 12.48 2.32 -5.60
C LYS A 77 13.78 3.11 -5.37
N ARG A 78 14.79 2.91 -6.22
CA ARG A 78 16.09 3.61 -6.11
C ARG A 78 15.91 5.11 -6.23
N SER A 79 15.11 5.57 -7.20
CA SER A 79 14.79 6.99 -7.39
C SER A 79 14.15 7.59 -6.14
N LEU A 80 13.11 6.96 -5.59
CA LEU A 80 12.43 7.44 -4.39
C LEU A 80 13.34 7.44 -3.16
N VAL A 81 14.17 6.41 -2.97
CA VAL A 81 15.17 6.37 -1.89
C VAL A 81 16.16 7.53 -2.02
N THR A 82 16.59 7.85 -3.24
CA THR A 82 17.48 9.00 -3.49
C THR A 82 16.81 10.32 -3.12
N ILE A 83 15.54 10.51 -3.47
CA ILE A 83 14.75 11.67 -3.06
C ILE A 83 14.67 11.77 -1.54
N CYS A 84 14.37 10.67 -0.84
CA CYS A 84 14.30 10.65 0.63
C CYS A 84 15.64 11.03 1.27
N ARG A 85 16.76 10.53 0.73
CA ARG A 85 18.10 10.88 1.22
C ARG A 85 18.41 12.38 1.03
N ARG A 86 18.11 12.94 -0.14
CA ARG A 86 18.27 14.38 -0.43
C ARG A 86 17.42 15.26 0.48
N ALA A 87 16.23 14.76 0.88
CA ALA A 87 15.37 15.42 1.85
C ALA A 87 15.89 15.38 3.29
N GLY A 88 17.03 14.71 3.56
CA GLY A 88 17.54 14.51 4.93
C GLY A 88 16.76 13.45 5.73
N ARG A 89 16.04 12.55 5.05
CA ARG A 89 15.21 11.49 5.69
C ARG A 89 15.61 10.09 5.20
N PRO A 90 16.87 9.65 5.39
CA PRO A 90 17.38 8.38 4.84
C PRO A 90 16.69 7.13 5.43
N SER A 91 16.08 7.24 6.63
CA SER A 91 15.34 6.16 7.28
C SER A 91 13.92 5.95 6.74
N THR A 92 13.47 6.78 5.78
CA THR A 92 12.17 6.63 5.14
C THR A 92 12.04 5.27 4.46
N LYS A 93 10.96 4.53 4.78
CA LYS A 93 10.69 3.22 4.19
C LYS A 93 9.95 3.39 2.86
N VAL A 94 10.57 3.03 1.75
CA VAL A 94 9.94 3.07 0.41
C VAL A 94 9.38 1.70 0.08
N ARG A 95 8.09 1.65 -0.27
CA ARG A 95 7.36 0.43 -0.67
C ARG A 95 6.70 0.64 -2.02
N ILE A 96 6.93 -0.32 -2.90
CA ILE A 96 6.37 -0.31 -4.25
C ILE A 96 5.34 -1.43 -4.32
N ALA A 97 4.11 -1.10 -4.68
CA ALA A 97 3.12 -2.09 -5.09
C ALA A 97 3.50 -2.60 -6.49
N CYS A 98 3.72 -3.91 -6.60
CA CYS A 98 4.13 -4.49 -7.88
C CYS A 98 3.00 -4.34 -8.90
N ARG A 99 3.31 -3.70 -10.03
CA ARG A 99 2.39 -3.18 -11.02
C ARG A 99 1.43 -2.15 -10.44
N GLU A 100 0.43 -2.57 -9.70
CA GLU A 100 -0.64 -1.73 -9.16
C GLU A 100 -1.05 -2.23 -7.77
N LEU A 101 -1.64 -1.36 -6.96
CA LEU A 101 -2.13 -1.66 -5.62
C LEU A 101 -3.07 -2.88 -5.60
N GLU A 102 -3.83 -3.08 -6.67
CA GLU A 102 -4.80 -4.16 -6.82
C GLU A 102 -4.17 -5.56 -6.80
N ALA A 103 -2.86 -5.69 -7.03
CA ALA A 103 -2.14 -6.95 -6.81
C ALA A 103 -2.27 -7.45 -5.36
N PHE A 104 -2.40 -6.54 -4.39
CA PHE A 104 -2.64 -6.91 -2.99
C PHE A 104 -3.96 -7.64 -2.81
N TYR A 105 -5.01 -7.18 -3.47
CA TYR A 105 -6.36 -7.74 -3.41
C TYR A 105 -6.45 -9.06 -4.17
N LEU A 106 -5.78 -9.16 -5.33
CA LEU A 106 -5.71 -10.41 -6.10
C LEU A 106 -4.92 -11.50 -5.38
N GLY A 107 -4.11 -11.13 -4.38
CA GLY A 107 -3.46 -12.06 -3.46
C GLY A 107 -4.38 -12.62 -2.38
N ASP A 108 -5.63 -12.14 -2.28
CA ASP A 108 -6.62 -12.58 -1.30
C ASP A 108 -8.04 -12.45 -1.88
N LEU A 109 -8.37 -13.37 -2.76
CA LEU A 109 -9.68 -13.38 -3.44
C LEU A 109 -10.83 -13.69 -2.48
N GLN A 110 -10.55 -14.32 -1.33
CA GLN A 110 -11.54 -14.49 -0.27
C GLN A 110 -11.96 -13.15 0.33
N ALA A 111 -11.01 -12.26 0.58
CA ALA A 111 -11.29 -10.92 1.06
C ALA A 111 -12.11 -10.11 0.03
N VAL A 112 -11.77 -10.23 -1.25
CA VAL A 112 -12.51 -9.57 -2.35
C VAL A 112 -13.95 -10.11 -2.42
N GLU A 113 -14.13 -11.44 -2.33
CA GLU A 113 -15.44 -12.09 -2.33
C GLU A 113 -16.31 -11.58 -1.19
N SER A 114 -15.77 -11.57 0.03
CA SER A 114 -16.48 -11.12 1.23
C SER A 114 -16.87 -9.65 1.17
N ALA A 115 -15.94 -8.79 0.71
CA ALA A 115 -16.14 -7.35 0.67
C ALA A 115 -17.13 -6.88 -0.40
N LEU A 116 -17.10 -7.51 -1.58
CA LEU A 116 -17.87 -7.05 -2.74
C LEU A 116 -19.11 -7.92 -3.04
N GLY A 117 -19.33 -8.98 -2.27
CA GLY A 117 -20.46 -9.88 -2.45
C GLY A 117 -20.44 -10.63 -3.79
N VAL A 118 -19.26 -10.95 -4.30
CA VAL A 118 -19.07 -11.67 -5.57
C VAL A 118 -18.71 -13.11 -5.26
N ARG A 119 -19.63 -14.05 -5.50
CA ARG A 119 -19.44 -15.45 -5.16
C ARG A 119 -18.43 -16.17 -6.06
N GLY A 120 -17.71 -17.14 -5.48
CA GLY A 120 -16.84 -18.06 -6.21
C GLY A 120 -15.47 -17.50 -6.57
N LEU A 121 -15.06 -16.37 -6.00
CA LEU A 121 -13.72 -15.81 -6.22
C LEU A 121 -12.66 -16.57 -5.40
N ALA A 122 -12.96 -16.92 -4.16
CA ALA A 122 -12.06 -17.65 -3.28
C ALA A 122 -11.55 -18.95 -3.92
N ALA A 123 -12.41 -19.71 -4.59
CA ALA A 123 -12.05 -20.94 -5.29
C ALA A 123 -11.04 -20.72 -6.43
N LYS A 124 -10.95 -19.50 -6.96
CA LYS A 124 -10.01 -19.14 -8.03
C LYS A 124 -8.61 -18.81 -7.54
N GLN A 125 -8.39 -18.66 -6.22
CA GLN A 125 -7.08 -18.29 -5.67
C GLN A 125 -5.97 -19.25 -6.07
N ASN A 126 -6.27 -20.54 -6.19
CA ASN A 126 -5.29 -21.57 -6.54
C ASN A 126 -4.96 -21.66 -8.04
N LEU A 127 -5.64 -20.90 -8.90
CA LEU A 127 -5.30 -20.82 -10.32
C LEU A 127 -3.88 -20.24 -10.48
N PRO A 128 -3.07 -20.76 -11.43
CA PRO A 128 -1.66 -20.36 -11.61
C PRO A 128 -1.46 -18.85 -11.66
N ARG A 129 -2.35 -18.11 -12.32
CA ARG A 129 -2.27 -16.65 -12.49
C ARG A 129 -2.44 -15.86 -11.18
N PHE A 130 -3.10 -16.42 -10.15
CA PHE A 130 -3.31 -15.75 -8.85
C PHE A 130 -2.38 -16.23 -7.75
N ARG A 131 -1.50 -17.22 -8.02
CA ARG A 131 -0.49 -17.66 -7.06
C ARG A 131 0.61 -16.62 -6.85
N ASN A 132 0.87 -15.80 -7.87
CA ASN A 132 1.80 -14.69 -7.78
C ASN A 132 1.18 -13.42 -8.41
N PRO A 133 0.31 -12.73 -7.68
CA PRO A 133 -0.42 -11.57 -8.20
C PRO A 133 0.50 -10.40 -8.58
N ASP A 134 1.70 -10.34 -7.99
CA ASP A 134 2.70 -9.31 -8.30
C ASP A 134 3.27 -9.41 -9.73
N GLN A 135 3.03 -10.53 -10.43
CA GLN A 135 3.44 -10.73 -11.83
C GLN A 135 2.34 -10.41 -12.85
N LEU A 136 1.13 -10.13 -12.40
CA LEU A 136 0.04 -9.75 -13.30
C LEU A 136 0.34 -8.42 -14.00
N GLN A 137 0.05 -8.35 -15.30
CA GLN A 137 0.37 -7.17 -16.10
C GLN A 137 -0.54 -5.97 -15.79
N SER A 138 -1.81 -6.23 -15.48
CA SER A 138 -2.85 -5.22 -15.24
C SER A 138 -3.78 -5.67 -14.12
N PRO A 139 -3.32 -5.65 -12.84
CA PRO A 139 -4.11 -6.10 -11.70
C PRO A 139 -5.46 -5.42 -11.57
N SER A 140 -5.55 -4.11 -11.81
CA SER A 140 -6.80 -3.36 -11.75
C SER A 140 -7.83 -3.85 -12.76
N LEU A 141 -7.43 -4.06 -14.01
CA LEU A 141 -8.32 -4.59 -15.05
C LEU A 141 -8.77 -6.02 -14.72
N GLU A 142 -7.87 -6.85 -14.20
CA GLU A 142 -8.21 -8.21 -13.79
C GLU A 142 -9.23 -8.20 -12.66
N LEU A 143 -9.05 -7.35 -11.65
CA LEU A 143 -9.97 -7.22 -10.53
C LEU A 143 -11.34 -6.71 -10.96
N VAL A 144 -11.41 -5.72 -11.85
CA VAL A 144 -12.67 -5.22 -12.44
C VAL A 144 -13.41 -6.34 -13.17
N LYS A 145 -12.71 -7.17 -13.97
CA LYS A 145 -13.31 -8.31 -14.68
C LYS A 145 -13.83 -9.37 -13.70
N LEU A 146 -13.03 -9.76 -12.72
CA LEU A 146 -13.38 -10.77 -11.71
C LEU A 146 -14.62 -10.39 -10.91
N THR A 147 -14.76 -9.11 -10.62
CA THR A 147 -15.86 -8.59 -9.79
C THR A 147 -17.08 -8.14 -10.61
N SER A 148 -17.12 -8.46 -11.90
CA SER A 148 -18.19 -8.01 -12.81
C SER A 148 -18.43 -6.49 -12.71
N ARG A 149 -17.33 -5.72 -12.69
CA ARG A 149 -17.29 -4.25 -12.57
C ARG A 149 -17.78 -3.69 -11.23
N ARG A 150 -17.89 -4.49 -10.18
CA ARG A 150 -18.24 -3.99 -8.83
C ARG A 150 -17.08 -3.30 -8.14
N TYR A 151 -15.85 -3.58 -8.55
CA TYR A 151 -14.68 -2.92 -7.99
C TYR A 151 -14.54 -1.49 -8.55
N HIS A 152 -14.42 -0.53 -7.65
CA HIS A 152 -14.04 0.86 -7.91
C HIS A 152 -12.85 1.19 -7.00
N LYS A 153 -11.81 1.85 -7.52
CA LYS A 153 -10.52 2.02 -6.85
C LYS A 153 -10.64 2.41 -5.37
N VAL A 154 -11.20 3.57 -5.07
CA VAL A 154 -11.27 4.08 -3.69
C VAL A 154 -12.29 3.31 -2.85
N ALA A 155 -13.51 3.16 -3.36
CA ALA A 155 -14.58 2.45 -2.65
C ALA A 155 -14.25 0.96 -2.45
N GLY A 156 -13.69 0.31 -3.47
CA GLY A 156 -13.26 -1.08 -3.40
C GLY A 156 -12.11 -1.28 -2.42
N SER A 157 -11.10 -0.39 -2.43
CA SER A 157 -10.00 -0.43 -1.46
C SER A 157 -10.49 -0.32 -0.04
N ARG A 158 -11.42 0.61 0.22
CA ARG A 158 -12.06 0.78 1.53
C ARG A 158 -12.84 -0.45 1.97
N ALA A 159 -13.59 -1.07 1.06
CA ALA A 159 -14.38 -2.25 1.35
C ALA A 159 -13.52 -3.49 1.60
N ILE A 160 -12.47 -3.71 0.79
CA ILE A 160 -11.64 -4.93 0.84
C ILE A 160 -10.66 -4.91 2.01
N ALA A 161 -10.09 -3.75 2.34
CA ALA A 161 -9.02 -3.64 3.34
C ALA A 161 -9.31 -4.31 4.70
N PRO A 162 -10.51 -4.18 5.31
CA PRO A 162 -10.82 -4.84 6.57
C PRO A 162 -10.80 -6.37 6.52
N HIS A 163 -10.99 -6.95 5.34
CA HIS A 163 -11.08 -8.40 5.14
C HIS A 163 -9.75 -9.06 4.78
N LEU A 164 -8.71 -8.27 4.39
CA LEU A 164 -7.41 -8.82 3.96
C LEU A 164 -6.74 -9.66 5.05
N ASN A 165 -6.16 -10.79 4.63
CA ASN A 165 -5.35 -11.64 5.50
C ASN A 165 -3.97 -11.02 5.74
N LEU A 166 -3.75 -10.51 6.95
CA LEU A 166 -2.49 -9.85 7.33
C LEU A 166 -1.40 -10.83 7.78
N GLN A 167 -1.75 -12.10 8.03
CA GLN A 167 -0.79 -13.12 8.50
C GLN A 167 -0.12 -13.84 7.32
N ARG A 168 -0.90 -14.12 6.27
CA ARG A 168 -0.45 -14.87 5.09
C ARG A 168 -0.83 -14.14 3.79
N PRO A 169 -0.30 -12.94 3.55
CA PRO A 169 -0.60 -12.19 2.34
C PRO A 169 -0.04 -12.90 1.10
N GLY A 170 -0.88 -13.08 0.07
CA GLY A 170 -0.50 -13.73 -1.17
C GLY A 170 0.43 -12.88 -2.07
N SER A 171 0.38 -11.55 -1.95
CA SER A 171 1.29 -10.63 -2.64
C SER A 171 2.57 -10.41 -1.83
N HIS A 172 3.73 -10.54 -2.47
CA HIS A 172 5.03 -10.25 -1.85
C HIS A 172 5.19 -8.74 -1.55
N SER A 173 4.77 -7.89 -2.47
CA SER A 173 4.85 -6.44 -2.27
C SER A 173 3.94 -5.98 -1.13
N PHE A 174 2.76 -6.58 -0.95
CA PHE A 174 1.91 -6.34 0.21
C PHE A 174 2.56 -6.80 1.52
N ARG A 175 3.18 -7.99 1.53
CA ARG A 175 3.92 -8.48 2.70
C ARG A 175 5.00 -7.49 3.14
N HIS A 176 5.74 -6.92 2.19
CA HIS A 176 6.76 -5.92 2.49
C HIS A 176 6.18 -4.62 3.04
N LEU A 177 4.99 -4.20 2.58
CA LEU A 177 4.29 -3.05 3.17
C LEU A 177 3.90 -3.34 4.62
N LEU A 178 3.29 -4.49 4.90
CA LEU A 178 2.92 -4.90 6.26
C LEU A 178 4.14 -4.96 7.21
N GLN A 179 5.25 -5.52 6.75
CA GLN A 179 6.52 -5.55 7.50
C GLN A 179 7.02 -4.14 7.81
N ALA A 180 6.94 -3.20 6.84
CA ALA A 180 7.35 -1.83 7.06
C ALA A 180 6.50 -1.14 8.13
N ILE A 181 5.18 -1.35 8.10
CA ILE A 181 4.25 -0.79 9.08
C ILE A 181 4.56 -1.36 10.47
N ARG A 182 4.62 -2.69 10.60
CA ARG A 182 4.91 -3.37 11.88
C ARG A 182 6.22 -2.91 12.49
N ALA A 183 7.30 -2.86 11.69
CA ALA A 183 8.59 -2.37 12.15
C ALA A 183 8.54 -0.90 12.58
N SER A 184 7.73 -0.06 11.92
CA SER A 184 7.58 1.34 12.30
C SER A 184 6.75 1.53 13.58
N VAL A 185 5.86 0.60 13.88
CA VAL A 185 5.04 0.59 15.11
C VAL A 185 5.83 0.00 16.28
N GLY A 186 6.55 -1.11 16.07
CA GLY A 186 7.26 -1.87 17.11
C GLY A 186 8.61 -1.28 17.55
N GLU A 187 9.24 -0.40 16.78
CA GLU A 187 10.47 0.27 17.18
C GLU A 187 10.18 1.29 18.29
N SER A 188 10.15 0.82 19.54
CA SER A 188 10.25 1.69 20.72
C SER A 188 11.68 2.24 20.75
N GLY A 189 11.85 3.55 20.56
CA GLY A 189 13.12 4.24 20.73
C GLY A 189 13.34 4.60 22.19
#